data_6bd03aa0d57111ffcd91ac981f2b864d
#
_entry.id   6bd03aa0d57111ffcd91ac981f2b864d
#
_cell.length_a   1.000
_cell.length_b   1.000
_cell.length_c   1.000
_cell.angle_alpha   90.00
_cell.angle_beta   90.00
_cell.angle_gamma   90.00
#
_symmetry.space_group_name_H-M   'P 1'
#
loop_
_entity.id
_entity.type
_entity.pdbx_description
1 polymer ?
#
loop_
_entity_poly.entity_id
_entity_poly.type
_entity_poly.pdbx_seq_one_letter_code
_entity_poly.pdbx_strand_id
1 'polypeptide(L)'
;MVPRQEDIAAATVRTHAQQLQVRRQRRYQPKGTIAPLGAWKTLQLRDLHEHMLVTGAPGSGKTSCVVLPTVRRIVELGGAVICFTTKGSDREDYARAIHQAGGQAIAVGFESGNEAPKYVFDIFGYLNAIGATSTNIAEVIVSAMEVVNQRDGAGNGGDDNDYFRDVARALIVHCITCLQWSGQPVTFKSIGQLMLGIRQRNRTQLRTAANAVIKDALEETKRVRPPLHHYAQLNAAVQYLNHEWSQLSERTAGSVLGVWTGLSVDLEVGLAGHLTAPEDGQIAVSPATALEQGVSLIIGPPTEASPRGGPIMQALWQACIRISLPSRTHKDRTVVLVLDEFQASVSAHYLQMLLAMARSARVGVLLATQSFATVTARFGADVAKSLFGLPSTVVSCRNDCPTTNTFSAERIGKHFVKVPS
;
A
#
# COMPACT_ATOMS: atom_id res chain seq x y z
N MET A 1 7.09 20.23 -28.60
CA MET A 1 7.59 20.38 -27.21
C MET A 1 6.80 19.37 -26.38
N VAL A 2 7.43 18.27 -26.01
CA VAL A 2 6.80 17.28 -25.12
C VAL A 2 6.79 17.92 -23.72
N PRO A 3 5.65 18.03 -23.02
CA PRO A 3 5.62 18.60 -21.68
C PRO A 3 6.53 17.78 -20.78
N ARG A 4 7.28 18.45 -19.89
CA ARG A 4 8.15 17.75 -18.92
C ARG A 4 7.27 16.89 -18.02
N GLN A 5 7.76 15.73 -17.61
CA GLN A 5 7.06 14.81 -16.72
C GLN A 5 6.53 15.51 -15.43
N GLU A 6 7.29 16.49 -14.93
CA GLU A 6 6.90 17.33 -13.79
C GLU A 6 5.64 18.17 -14.06
N ASP A 7 5.46 18.66 -15.31
CA ASP A 7 4.28 19.44 -15.69
C ASP A 7 3.02 18.58 -15.82
N ILE A 8 3.18 17.33 -16.28
CA ILE A 8 2.10 16.35 -16.38
C ILE A 8 1.68 15.89 -14.96
N ALA A 9 2.64 15.60 -14.09
CA ALA A 9 2.38 15.23 -12.70
C ALA A 9 1.66 16.35 -11.95
N ALA A 10 2.14 17.58 -12.08
CA ALA A 10 1.52 18.75 -11.46
C ALA A 10 0.13 19.05 -12.03
N ALA A 11 -0.08 18.85 -13.33
CA ALA A 11 -1.38 19.01 -13.98
C ALA A 11 -2.36 17.93 -13.51
N THR A 12 -1.96 16.66 -13.46
CA THR A 12 -2.79 15.55 -12.98
C THR A 12 -3.24 15.77 -11.53
N VAL A 13 -2.32 16.15 -10.64
CA VAL A 13 -2.64 16.43 -9.22
C VAL A 13 -3.57 17.66 -9.11
N ARG A 14 -3.36 18.71 -9.91
CA ARG A 14 -4.21 19.92 -9.90
C ARG A 14 -5.62 19.65 -10.45
N THR A 15 -5.76 18.88 -11.51
CA THR A 15 -7.07 18.53 -12.10
C THR A 15 -7.90 17.72 -11.11
N HIS A 16 -7.28 16.77 -10.39
CA HIS A 16 -7.97 16.00 -9.35
C HIS A 16 -8.38 16.85 -8.15
N ALA A 17 -7.57 17.82 -7.74
CA ALA A 17 -7.91 18.74 -6.65
C ALA A 17 -9.12 19.63 -6.99
N GLN A 18 -9.30 20.00 -8.27
CA GLN A 18 -10.44 20.80 -8.72
C GLN A 18 -11.75 20.00 -8.78
N GLN A 19 -11.67 18.69 -9.09
CA GLN A 19 -12.85 17.81 -9.11
C GLN A 19 -13.35 17.45 -7.70
N LEU A 20 -12.44 17.34 -6.72
CA LEU A 20 -12.78 17.18 -5.33
C LEU A 20 -13.04 18.56 -4.72
N GLN A 21 -14.22 19.11 -4.79
CA GLN A 21 -14.57 20.38 -4.11
C GLN A 21 -14.19 20.31 -2.62
N VAL A 22 -12.90 20.57 -2.32
CA VAL A 22 -12.35 20.43 -0.96
C VAL A 22 -12.99 21.52 -0.11
N ARG A 23 -13.89 21.15 0.78
CA ARG A 23 -14.48 22.05 1.76
C ARG A 23 -13.36 22.70 2.58
N ARG A 24 -13.53 23.97 2.97
CA ARG A 24 -12.59 24.72 3.81
C ARG A 24 -12.18 23.86 5.00
N GLN A 25 -10.91 23.40 5.01
CA GLN A 25 -10.38 22.51 6.04
C GLN A 25 -10.25 23.27 7.37
N ARG A 26 -10.48 22.58 8.47
CA ARG A 26 -10.26 23.11 9.80
C ARG A 26 -8.80 23.50 9.99
N ARG A 27 -8.51 24.51 10.81
CA ARG A 27 -7.15 24.92 11.15
C ARG A 27 -6.43 23.75 11.82
N TYR A 28 -5.29 23.36 11.26
CA TYR A 28 -4.45 22.28 11.79
C TYR A 28 -3.92 22.60 13.19
N GLN A 29 -4.04 21.66 14.12
CA GLN A 29 -3.66 21.80 15.54
C GLN A 29 -2.73 20.65 15.97
N PRO A 30 -1.41 20.71 15.68
CA PRO A 30 -0.48 19.61 15.96
C PRO A 30 -0.34 19.30 17.46
N LYS A 31 -0.55 20.28 18.33
CA LYS A 31 -0.54 20.10 19.79
C LYS A 31 -1.93 19.84 20.39
N GLY A 32 -2.94 19.68 19.53
CA GLY A 32 -4.29 19.35 19.99
C GLY A 32 -4.33 17.98 20.66
N THR A 33 -5.05 17.89 21.77
CA THR A 33 -5.17 16.66 22.56
C THR A 33 -6.02 15.62 21.84
N ILE A 34 -5.48 14.42 21.64
CA ILE A 34 -6.20 13.23 21.17
C ILE A 34 -6.93 12.57 22.36
N ALA A 35 -6.19 12.26 23.43
CA ALA A 35 -6.74 11.62 24.62
C ALA A 35 -5.91 11.98 25.86
N PRO A 36 -6.51 12.06 27.05
CA PRO A 36 -5.76 12.10 28.30
C PRO A 36 -5.11 10.73 28.58
N LEU A 37 -3.85 10.73 28.99
CA LEU A 37 -3.10 9.53 29.37
C LEU A 37 -2.82 9.51 30.87
N GLY A 38 -3.82 9.87 31.68
CA GLY A 38 -3.71 10.01 33.13
C GLY A 38 -3.67 11.46 33.59
N ALA A 39 -3.38 11.70 34.86
CA ALA A 39 -3.47 13.02 35.48
C ALA A 39 -2.45 14.06 34.93
N TRP A 40 -1.36 13.58 34.35
CA TRP A 40 -0.21 14.43 34.04
C TRP A 40 0.22 14.41 32.55
N LYS A 41 -0.32 13.53 31.74
CA LYS A 41 0.08 13.35 30.35
C LYS A 41 -1.12 13.27 29.42
N THR A 42 -1.02 13.90 28.27
CA THR A 42 -2.01 13.82 27.17
C THR A 42 -1.34 13.34 25.90
N LEU A 43 -2.04 12.48 25.15
CA LEU A 43 -1.64 12.13 23.79
C LEU A 43 -2.00 13.29 22.86
N GLN A 44 -1.03 13.87 22.20
CA GLN A 44 -1.21 14.95 21.22
C GLN A 44 -1.22 14.40 19.80
N LEU A 45 -1.80 15.15 18.85
CA LEU A 45 -1.85 14.75 17.44
C LEU A 45 -0.44 14.47 16.86
N ARG A 46 0.56 15.26 17.23
CA ARG A 46 1.96 15.06 16.79
C ARG A 46 2.60 13.78 17.33
N ASP A 47 2.14 13.28 18.48
CA ASP A 47 2.71 12.09 19.10
C ASP A 47 2.34 10.82 18.29
N LEU A 48 1.26 10.89 17.48
CA LEU A 48 0.89 9.81 16.56
C LEU A 48 1.92 9.57 15.46
N HIS A 49 2.86 10.52 15.19
CA HIS A 49 3.97 10.27 14.26
C HIS A 49 4.92 9.17 14.75
N GLU A 50 4.90 8.86 16.05
CA GLU A 50 5.65 7.76 16.66
C GLU A 50 4.85 6.45 16.75
N HIS A 51 3.74 6.41 16.03
CA HIS A 51 2.84 5.29 15.86
C HIS A 51 2.09 4.86 17.13
N MET A 52 0.98 4.17 16.92
CA MET A 52 0.10 3.68 17.97
C MET A 52 -0.28 2.22 17.69
N LEU A 53 -0.21 1.38 18.71
CA LEU A 53 -0.67 -0.01 18.68
C LEU A 53 -1.89 -0.16 19.59
N VAL A 54 -2.94 -0.80 19.08
CA VAL A 54 -4.15 -1.15 19.83
C VAL A 54 -4.32 -2.67 19.81
N THR A 55 -4.35 -3.27 20.99
CA THR A 55 -4.58 -4.72 21.13
C THR A 55 -5.85 -5.00 21.93
N GLY A 56 -6.51 -6.12 21.66
CA GLY A 56 -7.69 -6.55 22.42
C GLY A 56 -8.48 -7.66 21.73
N ALA A 57 -9.10 -8.51 22.51
CA ALA A 57 -9.93 -9.61 22.02
C ALA A 57 -11.10 -9.12 21.15
N PRO A 58 -11.71 -9.98 20.32
CA PRO A 58 -12.97 -9.65 19.65
C PRO A 58 -14.01 -9.14 20.65
N GLY A 59 -14.75 -8.08 20.29
CA GLY A 59 -15.74 -7.47 21.17
C GLY A 59 -15.18 -6.70 22.38
N SER A 60 -13.86 -6.49 22.48
CA SER A 60 -13.25 -5.72 23.59
C SER A 60 -13.39 -4.20 23.46
N GLY A 61 -14.00 -3.71 22.39
CA GLY A 61 -14.18 -2.28 22.16
C GLY A 61 -13.00 -1.59 21.44
N LYS A 62 -12.02 -2.32 20.91
CA LYS A 62 -10.89 -1.73 20.17
C LYS A 62 -11.34 -0.66 19.16
N THR A 63 -12.20 -1.06 18.24
CA THR A 63 -12.65 -0.17 17.15
C THR A 63 -13.55 0.93 17.69
N SER A 64 -14.59 0.60 18.49
CA SER A 64 -15.60 1.56 18.95
C SER A 64 -15.10 2.54 20.03
N CYS A 65 -14.24 2.07 20.96
CA CYS A 65 -13.81 2.89 22.10
C CYS A 65 -12.43 3.54 21.91
N VAL A 66 -11.61 3.04 20.97
CA VAL A 66 -10.25 3.56 20.78
C VAL A 66 -10.06 4.08 19.36
N VAL A 67 -10.23 3.23 18.33
CA VAL A 67 -9.89 3.59 16.94
C VAL A 67 -10.79 4.68 16.40
N LEU A 68 -12.11 4.50 16.42
CA LEU A 68 -13.07 5.49 15.90
C LEU A 68 -13.02 6.85 16.62
N PRO A 69 -12.97 6.91 17.97
CA PRO A 69 -12.76 8.18 18.66
C PRO A 69 -11.43 8.87 18.28
N THR A 70 -10.35 8.08 18.11
CA THR A 70 -9.05 8.61 17.66
C THR A 70 -9.15 9.17 16.25
N VAL A 71 -9.74 8.44 15.30
CA VAL A 71 -9.99 8.90 13.92
C VAL A 71 -10.79 10.21 13.92
N ARG A 72 -11.90 10.25 14.65
CA ARG A 72 -12.71 11.45 14.78
C ARG A 72 -11.88 12.62 15.28
N ARG A 73 -11.09 12.42 16.34
CA ARG A 73 -10.31 13.48 16.96
C ARG A 73 -9.17 13.97 16.07
N ILE A 74 -8.50 13.08 15.30
CA ILE A 74 -7.50 13.48 14.29
C ILE A 74 -8.12 14.46 13.29
N VAL A 75 -9.30 14.14 12.77
CA VAL A 75 -9.99 14.96 11.77
C VAL A 75 -10.47 16.28 12.38
N GLU A 76 -11.01 16.27 13.59
CA GLU A 76 -11.38 17.48 14.33
C GLU A 76 -10.22 18.45 14.51
N LEU A 77 -8.99 17.95 14.66
CA LEU A 77 -7.77 18.72 14.80
C LEU A 77 -7.13 19.13 13.45
N GLY A 78 -7.81 18.88 12.34
CA GLY A 78 -7.36 19.26 11.00
C GLY A 78 -6.39 18.28 10.35
N GLY A 79 -6.21 17.09 10.92
CA GLY A 79 -5.51 15.98 10.30
C GLY A 79 -6.38 15.25 9.27
N ALA A 80 -5.80 14.28 8.57
CA ALA A 80 -6.51 13.35 7.68
C ALA A 80 -6.17 11.91 8.05
N VAL A 81 -7.02 10.97 7.63
CA VAL A 81 -6.81 9.54 7.87
C VAL A 81 -6.91 8.75 6.57
N ILE A 82 -6.17 7.66 6.49
CA ILE A 82 -6.37 6.61 5.49
C ILE A 82 -6.69 5.34 6.27
N CYS A 83 -7.97 4.96 6.27
CA CYS A 83 -8.46 3.80 7.01
C CYS A 83 -8.47 2.58 6.09
N PHE A 84 -7.75 1.53 6.47
CA PHE A 84 -7.78 0.23 5.81
C PHE A 84 -8.68 -0.69 6.60
N THR A 85 -9.73 -1.20 5.96
CA THR A 85 -10.71 -2.07 6.60
C THR A 85 -10.70 -3.46 5.97
N THR A 86 -10.87 -4.48 6.81
CA THR A 86 -11.01 -5.86 6.34
C THR A 86 -12.48 -6.29 6.17
N LYS A 87 -13.41 -5.46 6.65
CA LYS A 87 -14.85 -5.71 6.62
C LYS A 87 -15.57 -4.56 5.93
N GLY A 88 -16.47 -4.90 5.01
CA GLY A 88 -17.31 -3.91 4.34
C GLY A 88 -18.18 -3.09 5.30
N SER A 89 -18.65 -3.71 6.42
CA SER A 89 -19.46 -3.06 7.46
C SER A 89 -18.76 -1.87 8.15
N ASP A 90 -17.43 -1.90 8.23
CA ASP A 90 -16.66 -0.87 8.95
C ASP A 90 -16.61 0.46 8.18
N ARG A 91 -16.89 0.43 6.86
CA ARG A 91 -16.94 1.62 6.00
C ARG A 91 -17.83 2.73 6.58
N GLU A 92 -19.06 2.36 6.98
CA GLU A 92 -20.04 3.34 7.45
C GLU A 92 -19.61 3.96 8.79
N ASP A 93 -19.00 3.16 9.66
CA ASP A 93 -18.55 3.63 10.97
C ASP A 93 -17.38 4.62 10.81
N TYR A 94 -16.40 4.32 9.97
CA TYR A 94 -15.32 5.26 9.64
C TYR A 94 -15.84 6.51 8.95
N ALA A 95 -16.71 6.38 7.95
CA ALA A 95 -17.30 7.52 7.26
C ALA A 95 -18.08 8.42 8.24
N ARG A 96 -18.88 7.82 9.12
CA ARG A 96 -19.63 8.54 10.16
C ARG A 96 -18.70 9.31 11.09
N ALA A 97 -17.64 8.66 11.61
CA ALA A 97 -16.68 9.29 12.49
C ALA A 97 -15.99 10.50 11.83
N ILE A 98 -15.58 10.37 10.57
CA ILE A 98 -14.96 11.45 9.80
C ILE A 98 -15.94 12.58 9.55
N HIS A 99 -17.18 12.28 9.14
CA HIS A 99 -18.20 13.29 8.85
C HIS A 99 -18.64 14.04 10.13
N GLN A 100 -18.81 13.34 11.25
CA GLN A 100 -19.10 13.96 12.54
C GLN A 100 -18.00 14.91 13.01
N ALA A 101 -16.76 14.62 12.65
CA ALA A 101 -15.61 15.51 12.86
C ALA A 101 -15.58 16.71 11.89
N GLY A 102 -16.52 16.80 10.94
CA GLY A 102 -16.58 17.84 9.90
C GLY A 102 -15.56 17.63 8.78
N GLY A 103 -15.01 16.41 8.64
CA GLY A 103 -14.12 16.01 7.55
C GLY A 103 -14.90 15.51 6.32
N GLN A 104 -14.16 15.31 5.23
CA GLN A 104 -14.62 14.63 4.03
C GLN A 104 -14.01 13.24 3.95
N ALA A 105 -14.83 12.23 3.69
CA ALA A 105 -14.39 10.85 3.49
C ALA A 105 -14.71 10.38 2.07
N ILE A 106 -13.75 9.72 1.44
CA ILE A 106 -13.91 9.00 0.17
C ILE A 106 -13.69 7.52 0.46
N ALA A 107 -14.68 6.70 0.15
CA ALA A 107 -14.59 5.25 0.26
C ALA A 107 -14.24 4.65 -1.10
N VAL A 108 -13.21 3.80 -1.13
CA VAL A 108 -12.66 3.16 -2.33
C VAL A 108 -12.73 1.64 -2.19
N GLY A 109 -13.20 0.95 -3.24
CA GLY A 109 -13.26 -0.51 -3.27
C GLY A 109 -14.46 -1.11 -2.53
N PHE A 110 -15.54 -0.33 -2.38
CA PHE A 110 -16.79 -0.78 -1.75
C PHE A 110 -17.95 -0.93 -2.73
N GLU A 111 -17.69 -0.73 -3.99
CA GLU A 111 -18.66 -0.95 -5.05
C GLU A 111 -18.94 -2.44 -5.18
N SER A 112 -20.19 -2.80 -5.42
CA SER A 112 -20.65 -4.19 -5.59
C SER A 112 -21.38 -4.37 -6.90
N GLY A 113 -21.33 -5.59 -7.42
CA GLY A 113 -22.07 -5.96 -8.63
C GLY A 113 -21.43 -5.44 -9.91
N ASN A 114 -22.27 -5.17 -10.93
CA ASN A 114 -21.85 -4.72 -12.26
C ASN A 114 -21.74 -3.19 -12.38
N GLU A 115 -21.86 -2.45 -11.29
CA GLU A 115 -21.72 -1.00 -11.32
C GLU A 115 -20.25 -0.61 -11.46
N ALA A 116 -19.97 0.35 -12.36
CA ALA A 116 -18.63 0.90 -12.47
C ALA A 116 -18.26 1.66 -11.19
N PRO A 117 -17.05 1.47 -10.66
CA PRO A 117 -16.63 2.16 -9.45
C PRO A 117 -16.60 3.67 -9.68
N LYS A 118 -17.15 4.44 -8.73
CA LYS A 118 -17.09 5.89 -8.76
C LYS A 118 -15.69 6.43 -8.55
N TYR A 119 -14.90 5.76 -7.73
CA TYR A 119 -13.54 6.15 -7.39
C TYR A 119 -12.55 5.09 -7.87
N VAL A 120 -11.59 5.51 -8.67
CA VAL A 120 -10.56 4.63 -9.25
C VAL A 120 -9.16 5.07 -8.87
N PHE A 121 -8.23 4.13 -8.82
CA PHE A 121 -6.83 4.40 -8.57
C PHE A 121 -5.99 3.94 -9.76
N ASP A 122 -5.62 4.87 -10.64
CA ASP A 122 -4.63 4.61 -11.69
C ASP A 122 -3.24 4.47 -11.05
N ILE A 123 -2.93 3.24 -10.64
CA ILE A 123 -1.71 2.93 -9.93
C ILE A 123 -0.45 3.23 -10.75
N PHE A 124 -0.45 2.86 -12.03
CA PHE A 124 0.72 3.06 -12.91
C PHE A 124 0.85 4.50 -13.34
N GLY A 125 -0.24 5.18 -13.66
CA GLY A 125 -0.27 6.61 -13.93
C GLY A 125 0.21 7.41 -12.74
N TYR A 126 -0.23 7.05 -11.52
CA TYR A 126 0.22 7.70 -10.29
C TYR A 126 1.72 7.49 -10.04
N LEU A 127 2.21 6.25 -10.12
CA LEU A 127 3.63 5.94 -9.91
C LEU A 127 4.52 6.64 -10.94
N ASN A 128 4.09 6.70 -12.18
CA ASN A 128 4.76 7.48 -13.23
C ASN A 128 4.78 8.97 -12.91
N ALA A 129 3.65 9.53 -12.46
CA ALA A 129 3.51 10.94 -12.14
C ALA A 129 4.43 11.39 -10.99
N ILE A 130 4.68 10.53 -9.99
CA ILE A 130 5.63 10.81 -8.90
C ILE A 130 7.08 10.49 -9.26
N GLY A 131 7.38 10.09 -10.50
CA GLY A 131 8.73 9.74 -10.96
C GLY A 131 9.26 8.42 -10.39
N ALA A 132 8.38 7.47 -10.07
CA ALA A 132 8.80 6.17 -9.57
C ALA A 132 9.61 5.40 -10.63
N THR A 133 10.74 4.83 -10.22
CA THR A 133 11.58 4.00 -11.07
C THR A 133 10.92 2.64 -11.34
N SER A 134 11.37 1.94 -12.39
CA SER A 134 10.92 0.56 -12.66
C SER A 134 11.10 -0.36 -11.45
N THR A 135 12.16 -0.16 -10.67
CA THR A 135 12.38 -0.89 -9.41
C THR A 135 11.30 -0.56 -8.37
N ASN A 136 10.96 0.71 -8.19
CA ASN A 136 9.92 1.12 -7.24
C ASN A 136 8.54 0.57 -7.63
N ILE A 137 8.22 0.57 -8.94
CA ILE A 137 6.97 0.02 -9.45
C ILE A 137 6.92 -1.51 -9.22
N ALA A 138 8.04 -2.20 -9.48
CA ALA A 138 8.13 -3.64 -9.21
C ALA A 138 7.96 -3.97 -7.72
N GLU A 139 8.52 -3.18 -6.81
CA GLU A 139 8.34 -3.34 -5.37
C GLU A 139 6.87 -3.22 -4.94
N VAL A 140 6.10 -2.33 -5.56
CA VAL A 140 4.65 -2.22 -5.31
C VAL A 140 3.94 -3.52 -5.69
N ILE A 141 4.27 -4.08 -6.86
CA ILE A 141 3.67 -5.33 -7.34
C ILE A 141 4.07 -6.51 -6.44
N VAL A 142 5.36 -6.62 -6.10
CA VAL A 142 5.88 -7.69 -5.23
C VAL A 142 5.22 -7.66 -3.85
N SER A 143 4.93 -6.47 -3.30
CA SER A 143 4.21 -6.38 -2.02
C SER A 143 2.83 -7.03 -2.05
N ALA A 144 2.12 -6.90 -3.16
CA ALA A 144 0.83 -7.56 -3.36
C ALA A 144 0.99 -9.08 -3.51
N MET A 145 2.04 -9.53 -4.24
CA MET A 145 2.35 -10.96 -4.37
C MET A 145 2.64 -11.60 -3.01
N GLU A 146 3.39 -10.95 -2.14
CA GLU A 146 3.70 -11.45 -0.79
C GLU A 146 2.44 -11.64 0.05
N VAL A 147 1.49 -10.70 0.01
CA VAL A 147 0.24 -10.82 0.76
C VAL A 147 -0.60 -12.01 0.27
N VAL A 148 -0.61 -12.26 -1.03
CA VAL A 148 -1.29 -13.45 -1.61
C VAL A 148 -0.62 -14.73 -1.13
N ASN A 149 0.68 -14.85 -1.29
CA ASN A 149 1.44 -16.07 -0.95
C ASN A 149 1.37 -16.40 0.55
N GLN A 150 1.44 -15.40 1.42
CA GLN A 150 1.33 -15.59 2.86
C GLN A 150 -0.06 -16.12 3.28
N ARG A 151 -1.13 -15.79 2.56
CA ARG A 151 -2.48 -16.32 2.86
C ARG A 151 -2.64 -17.79 2.52
N ASP A 152 -2.00 -18.23 1.46
CA ASP A 152 -2.13 -19.60 0.95
C ASP A 152 -1.27 -20.59 1.76
N GLY A 153 -0.72 -20.16 2.91
CA GLY A 153 0.09 -21.02 3.80
C GLY A 153 1.51 -21.30 3.31
N ALA A 154 1.91 -20.70 2.20
CA ALA A 154 3.24 -20.83 1.63
C ALA A 154 4.33 -20.02 2.38
N GLY A 155 3.99 -19.39 3.49
CA GLY A 155 4.84 -18.46 4.22
C GLY A 155 6.05 -19.04 4.95
N ASN A 156 6.23 -20.36 4.96
CA ASN A 156 7.37 -21.05 5.56
C ASN A 156 8.14 -21.93 4.55
N GLY A 157 7.96 -21.73 3.26
CA GLY A 157 8.79 -22.37 2.25
C GLY A 157 10.18 -21.73 2.26
N GLY A 158 11.21 -22.56 2.57
CA GLY A 158 12.59 -22.15 2.67
C GLY A 158 13.17 -21.46 1.41
N ASP A 159 14.48 -21.45 1.26
CA ASP A 159 15.30 -20.78 0.24
C ASP A 159 14.72 -20.79 -1.21
N ASP A 160 13.94 -21.81 -1.57
CA ASP A 160 13.31 -21.91 -2.88
C ASP A 160 12.25 -20.79 -3.15
N ASN A 161 11.46 -20.43 -2.15
CA ASN A 161 10.43 -19.38 -2.31
C ASN A 161 11.06 -17.99 -2.47
N ASP A 162 12.14 -17.73 -1.77
CA ASP A 162 12.87 -16.46 -1.88
C ASP A 162 13.52 -16.34 -3.27
N TYR A 163 14.10 -17.43 -3.77
CA TYR A 163 14.66 -17.46 -5.13
C TYR A 163 13.61 -17.13 -6.21
N PHE A 164 12.42 -17.77 -6.17
CA PHE A 164 11.37 -17.50 -7.15
C PHE A 164 10.83 -16.07 -7.05
N ARG A 165 10.77 -15.52 -5.85
CA ARG A 165 10.36 -14.12 -5.64
C ARG A 165 11.39 -13.16 -6.25
N ASP A 166 12.68 -13.40 -6.06
CA ASP A 166 13.73 -12.55 -6.60
C ASP A 166 13.78 -12.61 -8.12
N VAL A 167 13.59 -13.81 -8.71
CA VAL A 167 13.46 -13.96 -10.17
C VAL A 167 12.24 -13.23 -10.70
N ALA A 168 11.09 -13.35 -10.03
CA ALA A 168 9.87 -12.64 -10.40
C ALA A 168 10.06 -11.12 -10.33
N ARG A 169 10.68 -10.63 -9.25
CA ARG A 169 11.00 -9.22 -9.07
C ARG A 169 11.90 -8.70 -10.18
N ALA A 170 13.00 -9.39 -10.48
CA ALA A 170 13.92 -9.01 -11.56
C ALA A 170 13.20 -8.97 -12.91
N LEU A 171 12.41 -9.99 -13.21
CA LEU A 171 11.62 -10.05 -14.44
C LEU A 171 10.65 -8.88 -14.57
N ILE A 172 9.91 -8.53 -13.49
CA ILE A 172 8.99 -7.40 -13.46
C ILE A 172 9.74 -6.08 -13.74
N VAL A 173 10.89 -5.85 -13.07
CA VAL A 173 11.72 -4.65 -13.28
C VAL A 173 12.10 -4.52 -14.75
N HIS A 174 12.58 -5.59 -15.36
CA HIS A 174 13.06 -5.57 -16.75
C HIS A 174 11.90 -5.39 -17.75
N CYS A 175 10.75 -6.01 -17.50
CA CYS A 175 9.55 -5.78 -18.32
C CYS A 175 9.08 -4.32 -18.25
N ILE A 176 9.00 -3.75 -17.04
CA ILE A 176 8.59 -2.36 -16.86
C ILE A 176 9.59 -1.42 -17.55
N THR A 177 10.89 -1.67 -17.39
CA THR A 177 11.93 -0.86 -18.07
C THR A 177 11.74 -0.84 -19.58
N CYS A 178 11.53 -2.00 -20.21
CA CYS A 178 11.28 -2.07 -21.65
C CYS A 178 9.97 -1.36 -22.06
N LEU A 179 8.89 -1.54 -21.30
CA LEU A 179 7.60 -0.88 -21.56
C LEU A 179 7.72 0.65 -21.45
N GLN A 180 8.36 1.17 -20.40
CA GLN A 180 8.57 2.61 -20.24
C GLN A 180 9.39 3.22 -21.39
N TRP A 181 10.45 2.55 -21.80
CA TRP A 181 11.29 3.01 -22.92
C TRP A 181 10.64 2.87 -24.29
N SER A 182 9.76 1.89 -24.50
CA SER A 182 9.00 1.76 -25.76
C SER A 182 7.84 2.75 -25.88
N GLY A 183 7.52 3.51 -24.83
CA GLY A 183 6.34 4.37 -24.79
C GLY A 183 5.01 3.60 -24.67
N GLN A 184 5.06 2.29 -24.44
CA GLN A 184 3.88 1.47 -24.24
C GLN A 184 3.35 1.64 -22.82
N PRO A 185 2.03 1.60 -22.60
CA PRO A 185 1.45 1.72 -21.26
C PRO A 185 1.90 0.57 -20.36
N VAL A 186 2.39 0.92 -19.18
CA VAL A 186 2.69 -0.05 -18.13
C VAL A 186 1.38 -0.43 -17.46
N THR A 187 0.99 -1.68 -17.58
CA THR A 187 -0.20 -2.26 -16.96
C THR A 187 0.11 -3.70 -16.53
N PHE A 188 -0.69 -4.29 -15.65
CA PHE A 188 -0.54 -5.71 -15.31
C PHE A 188 -0.62 -6.58 -16.55
N LYS A 189 -1.53 -6.29 -17.46
CA LYS A 189 -1.70 -7.00 -18.75
C LYS A 189 -0.46 -6.87 -19.64
N SER A 190 0.07 -5.67 -19.84
CA SER A 190 1.24 -5.47 -20.73
C SER A 190 2.51 -6.13 -20.16
N ILE A 191 2.70 -6.10 -18.84
CA ILE A 191 3.79 -6.82 -18.17
C ILE A 191 3.66 -8.33 -18.41
N GLY A 192 2.48 -8.91 -18.14
CA GLY A 192 2.23 -10.34 -18.35
C GLY A 192 2.39 -10.77 -19.80
N GLN A 193 1.91 -9.97 -20.75
CA GLN A 193 2.06 -10.23 -22.18
C GLN A 193 3.53 -10.22 -22.61
N LEU A 194 4.35 -9.31 -22.07
CA LEU A 194 5.78 -9.26 -22.35
C LEU A 194 6.50 -10.48 -21.78
N MET A 195 6.21 -10.85 -20.52
CA MET A 195 6.77 -12.05 -19.86
C MET A 195 6.49 -13.32 -20.69
N LEU A 196 5.23 -13.53 -21.09
CA LEU A 196 4.80 -14.68 -21.85
C LEU A 196 5.34 -14.65 -23.28
N GLY A 197 5.29 -13.48 -23.94
CA GLY A 197 5.69 -13.32 -25.33
C GLY A 197 7.16 -13.64 -25.59
N ILE A 198 8.07 -13.25 -24.68
CA ILE A 198 9.51 -13.54 -24.80
C ILE A 198 9.79 -15.06 -24.80
N ARG A 199 9.02 -15.84 -24.07
CA ARG A 199 9.20 -17.30 -23.99
C ARG A 199 8.58 -18.10 -25.17
N GLN A 200 7.73 -17.45 -25.96
CA GLN A 200 7.14 -18.13 -27.13
C GLN A 200 8.21 -18.51 -28.17
N ARG A 201 8.37 -19.79 -28.46
CA ARG A 201 9.35 -20.28 -29.45
C ARG A 201 8.92 -20.01 -30.89
N ASN A 202 7.60 -20.02 -31.16
CA ASN A 202 7.02 -19.78 -32.48
C ASN A 202 6.69 -18.30 -32.70
N ARG A 203 6.53 -17.88 -33.95
CA ARG A 203 6.05 -16.55 -34.31
C ARG A 203 4.55 -16.40 -34.01
N THR A 204 4.22 -16.30 -32.76
CA THR A 204 2.86 -15.99 -32.30
C THR A 204 2.65 -14.47 -32.25
N GLN A 205 1.41 -14.02 -32.18
CA GLN A 205 1.10 -12.60 -31.99
C GLN A 205 1.77 -12.06 -30.72
N LEU A 206 1.79 -12.82 -29.62
CA LEU A 206 2.46 -12.43 -28.36
C LEU A 206 3.97 -12.25 -28.54
N ARG A 207 4.64 -13.17 -29.27
CA ARG A 207 6.08 -13.04 -29.56
C ARG A 207 6.38 -11.83 -30.41
N THR A 208 5.56 -11.56 -31.41
CA THR A 208 5.70 -10.41 -32.29
C THR A 208 5.53 -9.11 -31.51
N ALA A 209 4.51 -9.01 -30.66
CA ALA A 209 4.27 -7.86 -29.79
C ALA A 209 5.41 -7.64 -28.79
N ALA A 210 5.90 -8.71 -28.14
CA ALA A 210 7.03 -8.62 -27.22
C ALA A 210 8.32 -8.12 -27.91
N ASN A 211 8.62 -8.62 -29.09
CA ASN A 211 9.77 -8.17 -29.89
C ASN A 211 9.62 -6.71 -30.34
N ALA A 212 8.40 -6.26 -30.68
CA ALA A 212 8.13 -4.86 -31.01
C ALA A 212 8.44 -3.93 -29.82
N VAL A 213 7.98 -4.28 -28.59
CA VAL A 213 8.31 -3.51 -27.38
C VAL A 213 9.82 -3.35 -27.21
N ILE A 214 10.59 -4.43 -27.33
CA ILE A 214 12.05 -4.37 -27.19
C ILE A 214 12.67 -3.51 -28.28
N LYS A 215 12.23 -3.67 -29.54
CA LYS A 215 12.72 -2.89 -30.68
C LYS A 215 12.43 -1.41 -30.48
N ASP A 216 11.20 -1.05 -30.16
CA ASP A 216 10.77 0.33 -29.97
C ASP A 216 11.55 0.99 -28.83
N ALA A 217 11.78 0.27 -27.72
CA ALA A 217 12.59 0.74 -26.61
C ALA A 217 14.04 1.06 -27.03
N LEU A 218 14.66 0.18 -27.83
CA LEU A 218 16.03 0.40 -28.34
C LEU A 218 16.09 1.53 -29.37
N GLU A 219 15.07 1.71 -30.19
CA GLU A 219 15.01 2.81 -31.17
C GLU A 219 14.82 4.16 -30.45
N GLU A 220 13.99 4.20 -29.42
CA GLU A 220 13.78 5.43 -28.63
C GLU A 220 15.06 5.89 -27.93
N THR A 221 15.89 4.98 -27.40
CA THR A 221 17.17 5.39 -26.80
C THR A 221 18.15 5.96 -27.83
N LYS A 222 18.13 5.49 -29.06
CA LYS A 222 18.95 6.10 -30.16
C LYS A 222 18.47 7.51 -30.48
N ARG A 223 17.13 7.73 -30.40
CA ARG A 223 16.51 9.03 -30.68
C ARG A 223 16.78 10.06 -29.60
N VAL A 224 16.55 9.67 -28.32
CA VAL A 224 16.62 10.58 -27.15
C VAL A 224 18.06 10.76 -26.66
N ARG A 225 18.94 9.78 -26.87
CA ARG A 225 20.32 9.75 -26.35
C ARG A 225 20.40 10.05 -24.86
N PRO A 226 19.78 9.19 -24.01
CA PRO A 226 19.72 9.41 -22.57
C PRO A 226 21.11 9.34 -21.91
N PRO A 227 21.26 9.77 -20.66
CA PRO A 227 22.46 9.54 -19.87
C PRO A 227 22.87 8.07 -19.86
N LEU A 228 24.18 7.81 -19.76
CA LEU A 228 24.77 6.46 -19.91
C LEU A 228 24.14 5.41 -18.98
N HIS A 229 23.78 5.80 -17.76
CA HIS A 229 23.17 4.88 -16.79
C HIS A 229 21.77 4.40 -17.22
N HIS A 230 20.96 5.23 -17.85
CA HIS A 230 19.66 4.82 -18.39
C HIS A 230 19.82 3.86 -19.59
N TYR A 231 20.79 4.13 -20.45
CA TYR A 231 21.12 3.22 -21.54
C TYR A 231 21.60 1.86 -21.02
N ALA A 232 22.44 1.86 -19.99
CA ALA A 232 22.91 0.63 -19.35
C ALA A 232 21.76 -0.17 -18.73
N GLN A 233 20.80 0.51 -18.08
CA GLN A 233 19.61 -0.15 -17.50
C GLN A 233 18.74 -0.83 -18.56
N LEU A 234 18.49 -0.16 -19.68
CA LEU A 234 17.72 -0.77 -20.77
C LEU A 234 18.46 -1.95 -21.41
N ASN A 235 19.77 -1.81 -21.67
CA ASN A 235 20.55 -2.91 -22.20
C ASN A 235 20.55 -4.12 -21.28
N ALA A 236 20.69 -3.93 -19.96
CA ALA A 236 20.58 -4.99 -18.99
C ALA A 236 19.18 -5.65 -19.04
N ALA A 237 18.12 -4.86 -19.16
CA ALA A 237 16.76 -5.38 -19.27
C ALA A 237 16.56 -6.24 -20.53
N VAL A 238 17.03 -5.74 -21.68
CA VAL A 238 16.94 -6.47 -22.96
C VAL A 238 17.77 -7.76 -22.92
N GLN A 239 18.96 -7.70 -22.34
CA GLN A 239 19.82 -8.89 -22.17
C GLN A 239 19.17 -9.93 -21.25
N TYR A 240 18.66 -9.50 -20.10
CA TYR A 240 17.95 -10.40 -19.19
C TYR A 240 16.78 -11.10 -19.87
N LEU A 241 15.92 -10.35 -20.55
CA LEU A 241 14.73 -10.92 -21.20
C LEU A 241 15.10 -11.89 -22.34
N ASN A 242 16.09 -11.54 -23.17
CA ASN A 242 16.43 -12.36 -24.35
C ASN A 242 17.34 -13.54 -24.04
N HIS A 243 18.18 -13.48 -23.01
CA HIS A 243 19.17 -14.53 -22.71
C HIS A 243 18.86 -15.28 -21.41
N GLU A 244 18.58 -14.60 -20.32
CA GLU A 244 18.33 -15.27 -19.05
C GLU A 244 16.92 -15.80 -18.93
N TRP A 245 15.91 -14.92 -19.02
CA TRP A 245 14.51 -15.31 -18.90
C TRP A 245 14.06 -16.31 -19.98
N SER A 246 14.46 -16.07 -21.23
CA SER A 246 14.08 -16.94 -22.34
C SER A 246 14.65 -18.36 -22.24
N GLN A 247 15.78 -18.53 -21.54
CA GLN A 247 16.52 -19.79 -21.42
C GLN A 247 16.28 -20.51 -20.09
N LEU A 248 15.58 -19.92 -19.14
CA LEU A 248 15.21 -20.59 -17.90
C LEU A 248 14.46 -21.90 -18.18
N SER A 249 14.71 -22.91 -17.35
CA SER A 249 14.01 -24.18 -17.43
C SER A 249 12.50 -23.97 -17.41
N GLU A 250 11.75 -24.83 -18.13
CA GLU A 250 10.27 -24.77 -18.16
C GLU A 250 9.69 -24.87 -16.74
N ARG A 251 10.31 -25.63 -15.85
CA ARG A 251 9.89 -25.79 -14.45
C ARG A 251 10.03 -24.47 -13.69
N THR A 252 11.21 -23.85 -13.76
CA THR A 252 11.48 -22.58 -13.04
C THR A 252 10.59 -21.45 -13.58
N ALA A 253 10.54 -21.30 -14.90
CA ALA A 253 9.70 -20.29 -15.52
C ALA A 253 8.21 -20.50 -15.25
N GLY A 254 7.75 -21.77 -15.24
CA GLY A 254 6.38 -22.13 -14.88
C GLY A 254 6.03 -21.72 -13.45
N SER A 255 6.94 -21.89 -12.49
CA SER A 255 6.76 -21.43 -11.11
C SER A 255 6.63 -19.90 -11.02
N VAL A 256 7.51 -19.15 -11.68
CA VAL A 256 7.45 -17.68 -11.72
C VAL A 256 6.17 -17.18 -12.39
N LEU A 257 5.80 -17.75 -13.53
CA LEU A 257 4.56 -17.42 -14.22
C LEU A 257 3.32 -17.80 -13.41
N GLY A 258 3.37 -18.91 -12.67
CA GLY A 258 2.29 -19.32 -11.77
C GLY A 258 2.00 -18.29 -10.69
N VAL A 259 3.05 -17.75 -10.06
CA VAL A 259 2.93 -16.65 -9.08
C VAL A 259 2.34 -15.39 -9.73
N TRP A 260 2.83 -15.03 -10.93
CA TRP A 260 2.27 -13.90 -11.68
C TRP A 260 0.81 -14.10 -12.04
N THR A 261 0.45 -15.27 -12.57
CA THR A 261 -0.93 -15.58 -12.98
C THR A 261 -1.87 -15.55 -11.78
N GLY A 262 -1.42 -16.06 -10.62
CA GLY A 262 -2.21 -16.00 -9.39
C GLY A 262 -2.56 -14.57 -8.96
N LEU A 263 -1.62 -13.63 -9.15
CA LEU A 263 -1.86 -12.20 -8.88
C LEU A 263 -2.70 -11.55 -10.00
N SER A 264 -2.38 -11.81 -11.27
CA SER A 264 -3.00 -11.12 -12.40
C SER A 264 -4.49 -11.42 -12.53
N VAL A 265 -4.94 -12.62 -12.18
CA VAL A 265 -6.38 -12.96 -12.16
C VAL A 265 -7.14 -12.08 -11.17
N ASP A 266 -6.61 -11.89 -9.96
CA ASP A 266 -7.26 -11.03 -8.97
C ASP A 266 -7.24 -9.54 -9.40
N LEU A 267 -6.20 -9.10 -10.09
CA LEU A 267 -6.06 -7.72 -10.56
C LEU A 267 -6.84 -7.43 -11.84
N GLU A 268 -6.82 -8.34 -12.80
CA GLU A 268 -7.44 -8.12 -14.12
C GLU A 268 -8.94 -8.47 -14.13
N VAL A 269 -9.41 -9.31 -13.21
CA VAL A 269 -10.82 -9.71 -13.11
C VAL A 269 -11.49 -9.05 -11.90
N GLY A 270 -10.90 -9.22 -10.70
CA GLY A 270 -11.51 -8.77 -9.46
C GLY A 270 -11.35 -7.28 -9.18
N LEU A 271 -10.23 -6.69 -9.56
CA LEU A 271 -9.88 -5.28 -9.27
C LEU A 271 -9.74 -4.42 -10.52
N ALA A 272 -9.97 -4.97 -11.72
CA ALA A 272 -9.74 -4.27 -12.98
C ALA A 272 -10.44 -2.91 -13.04
N GLY A 273 -11.70 -2.84 -12.58
CA GLY A 273 -12.46 -1.60 -12.58
C GLY A 273 -12.00 -0.57 -11.53
N HIS A 274 -11.21 -0.99 -10.52
CA HIS A 274 -10.76 -0.11 -9.42
C HIS A 274 -9.33 0.43 -9.61
N LEU A 275 -8.52 -0.27 -10.42
CA LEU A 275 -7.09 0.02 -10.61
C LEU A 275 -6.81 0.44 -12.06
N THR A 276 -7.59 1.37 -12.58
CA THR A 276 -7.49 1.86 -13.96
C THR A 276 -7.39 3.38 -14.00
N ALA A 277 -7.04 3.91 -15.17
CA ALA A 277 -7.24 5.32 -15.46
C ALA A 277 -8.74 5.67 -15.40
N PRO A 278 -9.10 6.86 -14.88
CA PRO A 278 -10.50 7.25 -14.76
C PRO A 278 -11.15 7.45 -16.15
N GLU A 279 -12.35 6.93 -16.29
CA GLU A 279 -13.23 7.17 -17.43
C GLU A 279 -14.25 8.29 -17.13
N ASP A 280 -15.09 8.62 -18.09
CA ASP A 280 -16.13 9.65 -17.91
C ASP A 280 -17.06 9.32 -16.73
N GLY A 281 -17.17 10.26 -15.80
CA GLY A 281 -17.97 10.11 -14.58
C GLY A 281 -17.23 9.48 -13.39
N GLN A 282 -16.03 8.94 -13.59
CA GLN A 282 -15.18 8.44 -12.51
C GLN A 282 -14.26 9.52 -11.92
N ILE A 283 -13.88 9.34 -10.69
CA ILE A 283 -12.97 10.25 -9.96
C ILE A 283 -11.69 9.49 -9.60
N ALA A 284 -10.57 10.00 -10.10
CA ALA A 284 -9.28 9.46 -9.71
C ALA A 284 -8.95 9.82 -8.26
N VAL A 285 -8.52 8.83 -7.50
CA VAL A 285 -8.00 8.99 -6.14
C VAL A 285 -6.65 8.31 -6.02
N SER A 286 -5.80 8.83 -5.16
CA SER A 286 -4.44 8.32 -4.96
C SER A 286 -3.97 8.62 -3.54
N PRO A 287 -2.83 8.12 -3.09
CA PRO A 287 -2.22 8.53 -1.82
C PRO A 287 -2.11 10.05 -1.65
N ALA A 288 -1.87 10.79 -2.74
CA ALA A 288 -1.78 12.25 -2.70
C ALA A 288 -3.10 12.91 -2.26
N THR A 289 -4.25 12.28 -2.49
CA THR A 289 -5.55 12.77 -2.03
C THR A 289 -5.57 12.98 -0.51
N ALA A 290 -4.97 12.08 0.26
CA ALA A 290 -4.85 12.25 1.71
C ALA A 290 -3.56 12.98 2.11
N LEU A 291 -2.42 12.61 1.52
CA LEU A 291 -1.11 13.12 1.92
C LEU A 291 -0.92 14.60 1.62
N GLU A 292 -1.43 15.07 0.47
CA GLU A 292 -1.23 16.43 -0.01
C GLU A 292 -2.50 17.28 0.11
N GLN A 293 -3.68 16.72 -0.18
CA GLN A 293 -4.94 17.47 -0.15
C GLN A 293 -5.65 17.38 1.22
N GLY A 294 -5.34 16.36 2.03
CA GLY A 294 -5.91 16.16 3.37
C GLY A 294 -7.36 15.69 3.37
N VAL A 295 -7.78 15.02 2.31
CA VAL A 295 -9.07 14.33 2.26
C VAL A 295 -8.89 12.94 2.84
N SER A 296 -9.74 12.54 3.77
CA SER A 296 -9.67 11.22 4.38
C SER A 296 -10.14 10.14 3.41
N LEU A 297 -9.45 9.00 3.40
CA LEU A 297 -9.76 7.85 2.56
C LEU A 297 -10.16 6.64 3.42
N ILE A 298 -11.07 5.85 2.91
CA ILE A 298 -11.44 4.54 3.46
C ILE A 298 -11.20 3.52 2.35
N ILE A 299 -10.22 2.65 2.54
CA ILE A 299 -9.83 1.63 1.57
C ILE A 299 -10.36 0.29 2.06
N GLY A 300 -11.22 -0.32 1.30
CA GLY A 300 -11.87 -1.57 1.65
C GLY A 300 -11.86 -2.61 0.55
N PRO A 301 -12.38 -3.82 0.82
CA PRO A 301 -12.50 -4.86 -0.20
C PRO A 301 -13.59 -4.50 -1.20
N PRO A 302 -13.41 -4.82 -2.50
CA PRO A 302 -14.52 -4.91 -3.44
C PRO A 302 -15.41 -6.09 -3.01
N THR A 303 -16.61 -5.80 -2.55
CA THR A 303 -17.43 -6.68 -1.71
C THR A 303 -17.84 -8.01 -2.34
N GLU A 304 -17.84 -8.14 -3.65
CA GLU A 304 -18.32 -9.37 -4.31
C GLU A 304 -17.43 -9.87 -5.46
N ALA A 305 -16.54 -9.04 -5.97
CA ALA A 305 -15.78 -9.36 -7.17
C ALA A 305 -14.59 -10.30 -6.93
N SER A 306 -13.92 -10.22 -5.77
CA SER A 306 -12.80 -11.08 -5.42
C SER A 306 -12.57 -11.16 -3.91
N PRO A 307 -12.69 -12.34 -3.27
CA PRO A 307 -12.39 -12.53 -1.85
C PRO A 307 -10.92 -12.23 -1.50
N ARG A 308 -10.01 -12.30 -2.47
CA ARG A 308 -8.58 -11.99 -2.34
C ARG A 308 -8.27 -10.53 -2.67
N GLY A 309 -9.16 -9.86 -3.42
CA GLY A 309 -8.95 -8.52 -3.95
C GLY A 309 -8.76 -7.45 -2.89
N GLY A 310 -9.51 -7.51 -1.79
CA GLY A 310 -9.40 -6.54 -0.71
C GLY A 310 -7.98 -6.42 -0.14
N PRO A 311 -7.36 -7.50 0.36
CA PRO A 311 -5.97 -7.48 0.82
C PRO A 311 -4.96 -7.06 -0.24
N ILE A 312 -5.14 -7.48 -1.50
CA ILE A 312 -4.28 -7.05 -2.61
C ILE A 312 -4.36 -5.54 -2.81
N MET A 313 -5.58 -4.99 -2.90
CA MET A 313 -5.80 -3.55 -3.02
C MET A 313 -5.14 -2.77 -1.86
N GLN A 314 -5.31 -3.25 -0.64
CA GLN A 314 -4.71 -2.62 0.53
C GLN A 314 -3.18 -2.66 0.48
N ALA A 315 -2.57 -3.78 0.06
CA ALA A 315 -1.13 -3.91 -0.10
C ALA A 315 -0.59 -2.94 -1.16
N LEU A 316 -1.26 -2.83 -2.31
CA LEU A 316 -0.90 -1.89 -3.38
C LEU A 316 -0.97 -0.43 -2.89
N TRP A 317 -2.04 -0.05 -2.18
CA TRP A 317 -2.19 1.28 -1.60
C TRP A 317 -1.10 1.58 -0.58
N GLN A 318 -0.81 0.67 0.34
CA GLN A 318 0.22 0.82 1.37
C GLN A 318 1.61 0.97 0.74
N ALA A 319 1.93 0.16 -0.28
CA ALA A 319 3.19 0.26 -0.99
C ALA A 319 3.34 1.59 -1.74
N CYS A 320 2.28 2.07 -2.41
CA CYS A 320 2.28 3.38 -3.06
C CYS A 320 2.42 4.52 -2.04
N ILE A 321 1.76 4.44 -0.88
CA ILE A 321 1.93 5.41 0.20
C ILE A 321 3.39 5.45 0.63
N ARG A 322 4.01 4.31 0.90
CA ARG A 322 5.42 4.22 1.32
C ARG A 322 6.36 4.91 0.33
N ILE A 323 6.19 4.65 -0.97
CA ILE A 323 7.02 5.26 -2.03
C ILE A 323 6.81 6.77 -2.10
N SER A 324 5.62 7.25 -1.76
CA SER A 324 5.27 8.68 -1.79
C SER A 324 5.79 9.48 -0.59
N LEU A 325 6.13 8.83 0.53
CA LEU A 325 6.54 9.51 1.76
C LEU A 325 7.75 10.44 1.60
N PRO A 326 8.83 10.06 0.89
CA PRO A 326 10.00 10.93 0.72
C PRO A 326 9.68 12.22 -0.03
N SER A 327 8.79 12.16 -1.02
CA SER A 327 8.41 13.29 -1.87
C SER A 327 7.25 14.11 -1.34
N ARG A 328 6.71 13.77 -0.16
CA ARG A 328 5.60 14.50 0.45
C ARG A 328 5.97 15.96 0.71
N THR A 329 5.15 16.89 0.19
CA THR A 329 5.36 18.33 0.29
C THR A 329 4.60 18.96 1.46
N HIS A 330 3.34 18.62 1.68
CA HIS A 330 2.49 19.17 2.75
C HIS A 330 2.71 18.46 4.10
N LYS A 331 3.92 18.62 4.66
CA LYS A 331 4.27 18.06 5.99
C LYS A 331 3.71 18.88 7.17
N ASP A 332 3.02 19.96 6.90
CA ASP A 332 2.34 20.82 7.89
C ASP A 332 1.07 20.18 8.47
N ARG A 333 0.56 19.11 7.85
CA ARG A 333 -0.61 18.35 8.31
C ARG A 333 -0.24 16.90 8.67
N THR A 334 -0.73 16.43 9.81
CA THR A 334 -0.64 15.00 10.16
C THR A 334 -1.62 14.19 9.31
N VAL A 335 -1.13 13.11 8.72
CA VAL A 335 -1.96 12.04 8.15
C VAL A 335 -1.72 10.78 8.97
N VAL A 336 -2.77 10.03 9.29
CA VAL A 336 -2.66 8.78 10.04
C VAL A 336 -3.22 7.62 9.22
N LEU A 337 -2.40 6.62 9.00
CA LEU A 337 -2.83 5.35 8.44
C LEU A 337 -3.46 4.51 9.56
N VAL A 338 -4.68 4.08 9.38
CA VAL A 338 -5.40 3.23 10.32
C VAL A 338 -5.51 1.85 9.70
N LEU A 339 -4.79 0.88 10.28
CA LEU A 339 -4.72 -0.49 9.82
C LEU A 339 -5.44 -1.38 10.83
N ASP A 340 -6.75 -1.56 10.63
CA ASP A 340 -7.55 -2.47 11.48
C ASP A 340 -7.32 -3.93 11.03
N GLU A 341 -7.04 -4.81 12.00
CA GLU A 341 -6.57 -6.19 11.76
C GLU A 341 -5.38 -6.23 10.76
N PHE A 342 -4.36 -5.41 11.03
CA PHE A 342 -3.26 -5.15 10.08
C PHE A 342 -2.60 -6.40 9.53
N GLN A 343 -2.53 -7.49 10.32
CA GLN A 343 -1.94 -8.75 9.88
C GLN A 343 -2.69 -9.41 8.72
N ALA A 344 -3.92 -8.99 8.42
CA ALA A 344 -4.71 -9.59 7.34
C ALA A 344 -4.36 -9.05 5.94
N SER A 345 -3.76 -7.85 5.86
CA SER A 345 -3.61 -7.12 4.58
C SER A 345 -2.25 -6.48 4.37
N VAL A 346 -1.26 -6.76 5.23
CA VAL A 346 0.09 -6.21 5.08
C VAL A 346 1.13 -7.31 4.86
N SER A 347 2.20 -6.97 4.15
CA SER A 347 3.47 -7.69 4.23
C SER A 347 4.26 -7.16 5.41
N ALA A 348 4.85 -8.06 6.22
CA ALA A 348 5.62 -7.68 7.39
C ALA A 348 6.80 -6.78 7.06
N HIS A 349 7.53 -7.11 6.00
CA HIS A 349 8.69 -6.35 5.53
C HIS A 349 8.28 -4.91 5.14
N TYR A 350 7.22 -4.76 4.36
CA TYR A 350 6.74 -3.45 3.94
C TYR A 350 6.22 -2.63 5.12
N LEU A 351 5.55 -3.25 6.08
CA LEU A 351 5.07 -2.55 7.27
C LEU A 351 6.23 -2.02 8.10
N GLN A 352 7.28 -2.80 8.32
CA GLN A 352 8.48 -2.34 9.03
C GLN A 352 9.13 -1.14 8.33
N MET A 353 9.29 -1.20 7.01
CA MET A 353 9.82 -0.08 6.22
C MET A 353 8.92 1.15 6.28
N LEU A 354 7.60 0.96 6.20
CA LEU A 354 6.62 2.04 6.31
C LEU A 354 6.73 2.75 7.65
N LEU A 355 6.75 2.00 8.76
CA LEU A 355 6.89 2.55 10.11
C LEU A 355 8.18 3.34 10.27
N ALA A 356 9.30 2.83 9.76
CA ALA A 356 10.58 3.53 9.83
C ALA A 356 10.59 4.87 9.08
N MET A 357 9.91 4.95 7.93
CA MET A 357 9.91 6.14 7.06
C MET A 357 8.82 7.15 7.41
N ALA A 358 7.68 6.69 7.94
CA ALA A 358 6.47 7.50 8.10
C ALA A 358 6.68 8.69 9.06
N ARG A 359 7.47 8.49 10.14
CA ARG A 359 7.76 9.54 11.13
C ARG A 359 8.34 10.82 10.50
N SER A 360 9.35 10.67 9.64
CA SER A 360 10.01 11.80 8.97
C SER A 360 9.09 12.54 8.00
N ALA A 361 8.10 11.84 7.46
CA ALA A 361 7.05 12.40 6.62
C ALA A 361 5.86 12.98 7.41
N ARG A 362 5.91 12.98 8.76
CA ARG A 362 4.78 13.33 9.65
C ARG A 362 3.52 12.54 9.35
N VAL A 363 3.70 11.27 9.08
CA VAL A 363 2.63 10.27 8.91
C VAL A 363 2.65 9.36 10.13
N GLY A 364 1.52 9.28 10.82
CA GLY A 364 1.29 8.33 11.89
C GLY A 364 0.78 7.00 11.35
N VAL A 365 0.98 5.93 12.10
CA VAL A 365 0.36 4.62 11.81
C VAL A 365 -0.30 4.11 13.09
N LEU A 366 -1.60 3.85 13.02
CA LEU A 366 -2.37 3.19 14.05
C LEU A 366 -2.57 1.75 13.62
N LEU A 367 -1.97 0.84 14.36
CA LEU A 367 -2.06 -0.59 14.15
C LEU A 367 -3.08 -1.16 15.14
N ALA A 368 -4.09 -1.89 14.67
CA ALA A 368 -5.00 -2.63 15.53
C ALA A 368 -4.93 -4.12 15.25
N THR A 369 -4.93 -4.93 16.29
CA THR A 369 -4.90 -6.40 16.20
C THR A 369 -5.57 -7.03 17.40
N GLN A 370 -5.94 -8.30 17.26
CA GLN A 370 -6.57 -9.04 18.37
C GLN A 370 -5.54 -9.39 19.44
N SER A 371 -4.39 -9.93 19.06
CA SER A 371 -3.39 -10.40 20.02
C SER A 371 -2.00 -10.50 19.42
N PHE A 372 -0.99 -10.58 20.27
CA PHE A 372 0.38 -10.90 19.87
C PHE A 372 0.46 -12.26 19.17
N ALA A 373 -0.28 -13.26 19.67
CA ALA A 373 -0.30 -14.59 19.09
C ALA A 373 -0.84 -14.60 17.65
N THR A 374 -1.84 -13.78 17.33
CA THR A 374 -2.37 -13.65 15.95
C THR A 374 -1.30 -13.12 15.00
N VAL A 375 -0.52 -12.14 15.43
CA VAL A 375 0.56 -11.57 14.62
C VAL A 375 1.73 -12.55 14.50
N THR A 376 2.06 -13.26 15.58
CA THR A 376 3.10 -14.30 15.57
C THR A 376 2.75 -15.45 14.63
N ALA A 377 1.51 -15.91 14.65
CA ALA A 377 1.04 -16.97 13.75
C ALA A 377 1.15 -16.56 12.27
N ARG A 378 1.04 -15.27 11.98
CA ARG A 378 1.09 -14.75 10.61
C ARG A 378 2.52 -14.46 10.12
N PHE A 379 3.36 -13.87 10.96
CA PHE A 379 4.65 -13.30 10.55
C PHE A 379 5.86 -13.94 11.24
N GLY A 380 5.65 -14.83 12.21
CA GLY A 380 6.71 -15.35 13.07
C GLY A 380 6.98 -14.46 14.29
N ALA A 381 7.67 -15.04 15.28
CA ALA A 381 7.85 -14.42 16.58
C ALA A 381 8.74 -13.16 16.55
N ASP A 382 9.83 -13.18 15.80
CA ASP A 382 10.78 -12.07 15.75
C ASP A 382 10.18 -10.83 15.07
N VAL A 383 9.45 -11.05 13.97
CA VAL A 383 8.75 -9.98 13.27
C VAL A 383 7.64 -9.40 14.14
N ALA A 384 6.85 -10.25 14.80
CA ALA A 384 5.80 -9.80 15.72
C ALA A 384 6.40 -8.94 16.85
N LYS A 385 7.52 -9.39 17.45
CA LYS A 385 8.24 -8.64 18.49
C LYS A 385 8.71 -7.28 17.98
N SER A 386 9.27 -7.22 16.78
CA SER A 386 9.68 -5.96 16.14
C SER A 386 8.47 -5.02 15.94
N LEU A 387 7.38 -5.50 15.33
CA LEU A 387 6.19 -4.69 15.07
C LEU A 387 5.52 -4.17 16.34
N PHE A 388 5.51 -4.94 17.42
CA PHE A 388 4.98 -4.52 18.71
C PHE A 388 5.91 -3.55 19.44
N GLY A 389 7.21 -3.59 19.14
CA GLY A 389 8.22 -2.70 19.73
C GLY A 389 8.29 -1.30 19.12
N LEU A 390 7.91 -1.14 17.86
CA LEU A 390 8.05 0.12 17.11
C LEU A 390 7.09 1.24 17.55
N PRO A 391 5.77 0.99 17.83
CA PRO A 391 4.87 2.05 18.26
C PRO A 391 5.21 2.56 19.67
N SER A 392 5.31 3.88 19.83
CA SER A 392 5.56 4.50 21.14
C SER A 392 4.34 4.49 22.05
N THR A 393 3.15 4.53 21.47
CA THR A 393 1.88 4.49 22.20
C THR A 393 1.24 3.11 22.04
N VAL A 394 0.91 2.47 23.17
CA VAL A 394 0.20 1.18 23.19
C VAL A 394 -1.07 1.31 24.02
N VAL A 395 -2.18 0.88 23.43
CA VAL A 395 -3.46 0.77 24.13
C VAL A 395 -3.87 -0.68 24.16
N SER A 396 -3.98 -1.24 25.36
CA SER A 396 -4.40 -2.62 25.60
C SER A 396 -5.84 -2.62 26.10
N CYS A 397 -6.76 -3.13 25.27
CA CYS A 397 -8.12 -3.46 25.69
C CYS A 397 -8.12 -4.86 26.33
N ARG A 398 -9.28 -5.31 26.84
CA ARG A 398 -9.41 -6.66 27.39
C ARG A 398 -8.83 -7.70 26.42
N ASN A 399 -7.95 -8.53 26.91
CA ASN A 399 -7.31 -9.57 26.14
C ASN A 399 -7.16 -10.85 26.96
N ASP A 400 -7.53 -11.98 26.35
CA ASP A 400 -7.45 -13.31 26.98
C ASP A 400 -6.16 -14.06 26.60
N CYS A 401 -5.31 -13.47 25.74
CA CYS A 401 -4.04 -14.05 25.31
C CYS A 401 -2.93 -13.78 26.34
N PRO A 402 -2.36 -14.81 27.00
CA PRO A 402 -1.32 -14.63 28.01
C PRO A 402 -0.10 -13.86 27.51
N THR A 403 0.36 -14.14 26.29
CA THR A 403 1.52 -13.46 25.68
C THR A 403 1.26 -11.96 25.48
N THR A 404 0.06 -11.58 25.05
CA THR A 404 -0.34 -10.17 24.92
C THR A 404 -0.39 -9.48 26.27
N ASN A 405 -0.90 -10.16 27.29
CA ASN A 405 -0.99 -9.64 28.66
C ASN A 405 0.40 -9.45 29.26
N THR A 406 1.32 -10.41 29.06
CA THR A 406 2.72 -10.30 29.49
C THR A 406 3.40 -9.11 28.81
N PHE A 407 3.27 -8.96 27.49
CA PHE A 407 3.81 -7.82 26.75
C PHE A 407 3.28 -6.49 27.32
N SER A 408 1.98 -6.41 27.57
CA SER A 408 1.36 -5.19 28.13
C SER A 408 1.86 -4.88 29.53
N ALA A 409 1.99 -5.91 30.38
CA ALA A 409 2.49 -5.75 31.75
C ALA A 409 3.96 -5.31 31.79
N GLU A 410 4.81 -5.90 30.95
CA GLU A 410 6.21 -5.49 30.84
C GLU A 410 6.36 -4.03 30.37
N ARG A 411 5.50 -3.59 29.47
CA ARG A 411 5.50 -2.23 28.95
C ARG A 411 5.02 -1.19 29.97
N ILE A 412 4.07 -1.55 30.82
CA ILE A 412 3.58 -0.70 31.94
C ILE A 412 4.65 -0.63 33.03
N GLY A 413 5.40 -1.71 33.21
CA GLY A 413 6.45 -1.81 34.24
C GLY A 413 5.90 -2.14 35.64
N LYS A 414 6.78 -2.10 36.65
CA LYS A 414 6.44 -2.39 38.06
C LYS A 414 6.19 -1.09 38.80
N HIS A 415 5.12 -1.04 39.59
CA HIS A 415 4.81 0.04 40.49
C HIS A 415 4.93 -0.44 41.95
N PHE A 416 5.66 0.30 42.77
CA PHE A 416 5.73 0.01 44.19
C PHE A 416 4.52 0.60 44.91
N VAL A 417 3.73 -0.24 45.54
CA VAL A 417 2.63 0.18 46.39
C VAL A 417 3.09 0.07 47.85
N LYS A 418 3.03 1.17 48.60
CA LYS A 418 3.14 1.09 50.08
C LYS A 418 1.90 0.41 50.58
N VAL A 419 2.05 -0.81 51.10
CA VAL A 419 1.00 -1.48 51.86
C VAL A 419 1.02 -0.86 53.23
N PRO A 420 -0.10 -0.33 53.76
CA PRO A 420 -0.16 0.13 55.15
C PRO A 420 0.11 -1.09 56.04
N SER A 421 1.03 -0.93 56.99
CA SER A 421 1.32 -1.90 58.06
C SER A 421 0.15 -2.05 58.99
#